data_44c0c51f665b3c1bc257a55b8a0599c9
#
_entry.id   44c0c51f665b3c1bc257a55b8a0599c9
#
_cell.length_a   1.000
_cell.length_b   1.000
_cell.length_c   1.000
_cell.angle_alpha   90.00
_cell.angle_beta   90.00
_cell.angle_gamma   90.00
#
_symmetry.space_group_name_H-M   'P 1'
#
loop_
_entity.id
_entity.type
_entity.pdbx_description
1 polymer ?
#
loop_
_entity_poly.entity_id
_entity_poly.type
_entity_poly.pdbx_seq_one_letter_code
_entity_poly.pdbx_strand_id
1 'polypeptide(L)'
;MIRASGAALAAAVGLGAAALALPLADPSVSLSGGPVVALLLSGMFLMSVVAAALRFAEDGATVREVSLVAMLGAFAAASRVPFAAIPSVQPVTFLVVAAGATFGAPAGFLVGAVAAVASNVALGQGPWTLYQAFAWGLAGASGALVARWRPGPRAWAAFGAGWGFAFGWLLDVWVWLAFYAPLTLSSLALVLALSFPFDLLHAVGNAVLFLAFGPRALAILARHRAKLVRRPLETEEKPALIRGPPAAGTPVAEAINSPTAQPQN
;
A
#
# COMPACT_ATOMS: atom_id res chain seq x y z
N MET A 1 -20.48 -8.00 15.95
CA MET A 1 -20.62 -7.33 14.62
C MET A 1 -19.36 -7.57 13.82
N ILE A 2 -19.47 -8.08 12.58
CA ILE A 2 -18.35 -8.21 11.65
C ILE A 2 -17.98 -6.80 11.21
N ARG A 3 -16.67 -6.45 11.27
CA ARG A 3 -16.18 -5.17 10.74
C ARG A 3 -16.36 -5.14 9.22
N ALA A 4 -16.58 -3.95 8.64
CA ALA A 4 -16.77 -3.79 7.18
C ALA A 4 -15.56 -4.33 6.38
N SER A 5 -14.33 -4.13 6.90
CA SER A 5 -13.11 -4.71 6.32
C SER A 5 -13.15 -6.24 6.31
N GLY A 6 -13.70 -6.87 7.35
CA GLY A 6 -13.87 -8.32 7.42
C GLY A 6 -14.87 -8.85 6.40
N ALA A 7 -15.99 -8.14 6.17
CA ALA A 7 -16.96 -8.49 5.14
C ALA A 7 -16.37 -8.38 3.72
N ALA A 8 -15.62 -7.31 3.43
CA ALA A 8 -14.93 -7.14 2.16
C ALA A 8 -13.87 -8.23 1.92
N LEU A 9 -13.13 -8.61 2.97
CA LEU A 9 -12.15 -9.70 2.87
C LEU A 9 -12.83 -11.05 2.62
N ALA A 10 -13.97 -11.33 3.30
CA ALA A 10 -14.75 -12.55 3.06
C ALA A 10 -15.28 -12.58 1.61
N ALA A 11 -15.75 -11.44 1.07
CA ALA A 11 -16.14 -11.35 -0.33
C ALA A 11 -14.96 -11.62 -1.28
N ALA A 12 -13.78 -11.07 -0.99
CA ALA A 12 -12.57 -11.35 -1.77
C ALA A 12 -12.22 -12.84 -1.77
N VAL A 13 -12.24 -13.48 -0.60
CA VAL A 13 -11.97 -14.93 -0.46
C VAL A 13 -13.02 -15.76 -1.23
N GLY A 14 -14.31 -15.40 -1.11
CA GLY A 14 -15.39 -16.08 -1.84
C GLY A 14 -15.23 -15.99 -3.36
N LEU A 15 -14.91 -14.81 -3.89
CA LEU A 15 -14.65 -14.61 -5.32
C LEU A 15 -13.43 -15.40 -5.79
N GLY A 16 -12.35 -15.43 -5.00
CA GLY A 16 -11.15 -16.20 -5.32
C GLY A 16 -11.43 -17.71 -5.32
N ALA A 17 -12.18 -18.19 -4.32
CA ALA A 17 -12.58 -19.59 -4.25
C ALA A 17 -13.47 -20.00 -5.45
N ALA A 18 -14.42 -19.13 -5.83
CA ALA A 18 -15.26 -19.36 -7.01
C ALA A 18 -14.42 -19.39 -8.30
N ALA A 19 -13.45 -18.48 -8.44
CA ALA A 19 -12.55 -18.46 -9.59
C ALA A 19 -11.73 -19.73 -9.75
N LEU A 20 -11.33 -20.35 -8.63
CA LEU A 20 -10.59 -21.62 -8.64
C LEU A 20 -11.49 -22.84 -8.83
N ALA A 21 -12.70 -22.84 -8.25
CA ALA A 21 -13.60 -23.98 -8.27
C ALA A 21 -14.36 -24.11 -9.60
N LEU A 22 -14.70 -22.99 -10.24
CA LEU A 22 -15.53 -22.98 -11.43
C LEU A 22 -14.94 -23.78 -12.62
N PRO A 23 -13.65 -23.64 -12.98
CA PRO A 23 -13.04 -24.45 -14.03
C PRO A 23 -12.98 -25.96 -13.73
N LEU A 24 -13.00 -26.31 -12.42
CA LEU A 24 -13.01 -27.73 -11.99
C LEU A 24 -14.41 -28.33 -12.03
N ALA A 25 -15.43 -27.49 -11.78
CA ALA A 25 -16.84 -27.93 -11.76
C ALA A 25 -17.45 -28.00 -13.15
N ASP A 26 -17.02 -27.14 -14.09
CA ASP A 26 -17.52 -27.06 -15.46
C ASP A 26 -16.36 -27.03 -16.47
N PRO A 27 -16.12 -28.17 -17.18
CA PRO A 27 -15.06 -28.21 -18.18
C PRO A 27 -15.24 -27.23 -19.34
N SER A 28 -16.46 -26.75 -19.62
CA SER A 28 -16.69 -25.73 -20.67
C SER A 28 -16.04 -24.41 -20.31
N VAL A 29 -15.95 -24.09 -19.02
CA VAL A 29 -15.24 -22.90 -18.51
C VAL A 29 -13.73 -22.99 -18.73
N SER A 30 -13.15 -24.19 -18.69
CA SER A 30 -11.72 -24.35 -18.98
C SER A 30 -11.37 -24.11 -20.46
N LEU A 31 -12.33 -24.31 -21.37
CA LEU A 31 -12.16 -24.08 -22.82
C LEU A 31 -12.48 -22.66 -23.27
N SER A 32 -13.46 -22.01 -22.63
CA SER A 32 -13.98 -20.71 -23.02
C SER A 32 -14.15 -19.72 -21.87
N GLY A 33 -13.94 -20.14 -20.65
CA GLY A 33 -14.28 -19.42 -19.43
C GLY A 33 -13.22 -18.46 -18.90
N GLY A 34 -12.11 -18.26 -19.61
CA GLY A 34 -11.08 -17.30 -19.20
C GLY A 34 -11.62 -15.92 -18.81
N PRO A 35 -12.57 -15.32 -19.54
CA PRO A 35 -13.18 -14.05 -19.15
C PRO A 35 -13.93 -14.10 -17.84
N VAL A 36 -14.67 -15.18 -17.54
CA VAL A 36 -15.41 -15.32 -16.28
C VAL A 36 -14.46 -15.44 -15.11
N VAL A 37 -13.45 -16.30 -15.21
CA VAL A 37 -12.41 -16.45 -14.18
C VAL A 37 -11.65 -15.14 -13.98
N ALA A 38 -11.28 -14.44 -15.07
CA ALA A 38 -10.62 -13.15 -15.00
C ALA A 38 -11.50 -12.09 -14.28
N LEU A 39 -12.81 -12.09 -14.52
CA LEU A 39 -13.76 -11.19 -13.86
C LEU A 39 -13.83 -11.48 -12.35
N LEU A 40 -13.93 -12.75 -11.95
CA LEU A 40 -13.97 -13.16 -10.54
C LEU A 40 -12.67 -12.79 -9.82
N LEU A 41 -11.50 -13.01 -10.44
CA LEU A 41 -10.22 -12.60 -9.88
C LEU A 41 -10.10 -11.08 -9.79
N SER A 42 -10.57 -10.34 -10.80
CA SER A 42 -10.60 -8.87 -10.77
C SER A 42 -11.47 -8.35 -9.61
N GLY A 43 -12.63 -8.99 -9.39
CA GLY A 43 -13.48 -8.70 -8.24
C GLY A 43 -12.80 -9.01 -6.90
N MET A 44 -12.10 -10.14 -6.80
CA MET A 44 -11.30 -10.50 -5.62
C MET A 44 -10.23 -9.44 -5.34
N PHE A 45 -9.49 -9.00 -6.35
CA PHE A 45 -8.45 -7.99 -6.20
C PHE A 45 -9.02 -6.64 -5.77
N LEU A 46 -10.12 -6.20 -6.39
CA LEU A 46 -10.83 -4.98 -6.01
C LEU A 46 -11.31 -5.04 -4.56
N MET A 47 -11.95 -6.14 -4.16
CA MET A 47 -12.41 -6.31 -2.78
C MET A 47 -11.25 -6.35 -1.79
N SER A 48 -10.09 -6.86 -2.17
CA SER A 48 -8.88 -6.82 -1.34
C SER A 48 -8.37 -5.39 -1.12
N VAL A 49 -8.42 -4.54 -2.15
CA VAL A 49 -8.10 -3.11 -2.02
C VAL A 49 -9.10 -2.41 -1.10
N VAL A 50 -10.40 -2.68 -1.29
CA VAL A 50 -11.47 -2.13 -0.43
C VAL A 50 -11.30 -2.59 1.02
N ALA A 51 -11.00 -3.88 1.24
CA ALA A 51 -10.76 -4.42 2.58
C ALA A 51 -9.57 -3.73 3.27
N ALA A 52 -8.48 -3.51 2.54
CA ALA A 52 -7.30 -2.82 3.06
C ALA A 52 -7.61 -1.34 3.39
N ALA A 53 -8.36 -0.64 2.54
CA ALA A 53 -8.77 0.74 2.77
C ALA A 53 -9.69 0.87 3.98
N LEU A 54 -10.70 0.01 4.09
CA LEU A 54 -11.60 -0.04 5.24
C LEU A 54 -10.83 -0.38 6.52
N ARG A 55 -9.92 -1.36 6.47
CA ARG A 55 -9.10 -1.72 7.62
C ARG A 55 -8.20 -0.56 8.06
N PHE A 56 -7.60 0.15 7.12
CA PHE A 56 -6.78 1.33 7.41
C PHE A 56 -7.60 2.43 8.10
N ALA A 57 -8.83 2.67 7.62
CA ALA A 57 -9.75 3.63 8.23
C ALA A 57 -10.25 3.17 9.62
N GLU A 58 -10.62 1.88 9.77
CA GLU A 58 -11.07 1.28 11.05
C GLU A 58 -9.98 1.29 12.13
N ASP A 59 -8.71 1.24 11.75
CA ASP A 59 -7.57 1.36 12.65
C ASP A 59 -7.30 2.84 13.08
N GLY A 60 -8.15 3.79 12.64
CA GLY A 60 -8.07 5.19 13.03
C GLY A 60 -7.01 5.98 12.28
N ALA A 61 -6.82 5.67 10.99
CA ALA A 61 -5.86 6.38 10.15
C ALA A 61 -6.08 7.89 10.15
N THR A 62 -5.04 8.62 10.45
CA THR A 62 -5.02 10.08 10.45
C THR A 62 -4.85 10.63 9.03
N VAL A 63 -5.23 11.91 8.81
CA VAL A 63 -4.99 12.61 7.52
C VAL A 63 -3.51 12.56 7.13
N ARG A 64 -2.59 12.62 8.10
CA ARG A 64 -1.14 12.53 7.85
C ARG A 64 -0.75 11.15 7.33
N GLU A 65 -1.34 10.07 7.87
CA GLU A 65 -1.08 8.70 7.41
C GLU A 65 -1.65 8.45 6.02
N VAL A 66 -2.85 8.98 5.73
CA VAL A 66 -3.44 8.94 4.38
C VAL A 66 -2.55 9.67 3.38
N SER A 67 -2.07 10.88 3.73
CA SER A 67 -1.15 11.65 2.89
C SER A 67 0.18 10.92 2.67
N LEU A 68 0.68 10.24 3.70
CA LEU A 68 1.91 9.44 3.61
C LEU A 68 1.74 8.27 2.64
N VAL A 69 0.63 7.53 2.72
CA VAL A 69 0.32 6.42 1.80
C VAL A 69 0.27 6.94 0.37
N ALA A 70 -0.43 8.05 0.13
CA ALA A 70 -0.52 8.67 -1.19
C ALA A 70 0.87 9.12 -1.71
N MET A 71 1.68 9.76 -0.87
CA MET A 71 3.02 10.22 -1.22
C MET A 71 3.97 9.06 -1.52
N LEU A 72 3.99 8.01 -0.69
CA LEU A 72 4.82 6.84 -0.91
C LEU A 72 4.39 6.06 -2.16
N GLY A 73 3.07 5.94 -2.40
CA GLY A 73 2.52 5.33 -3.61
C GLY A 73 2.90 6.11 -4.87
N ALA A 74 2.78 7.44 -4.83
CA ALA A 74 3.20 8.32 -5.93
C ALA A 74 4.72 8.25 -6.17
N PHE A 75 5.55 8.22 -5.11
CA PHE A 75 6.99 8.04 -5.23
C PHE A 75 7.35 6.68 -5.84
N ALA A 76 6.71 5.61 -5.39
CA ALA A 76 6.89 4.28 -5.95
C ALA A 76 6.46 4.24 -7.43
N ALA A 77 5.34 4.88 -7.79
CA ALA A 77 4.89 5.02 -9.17
C ALA A 77 5.90 5.77 -10.04
N ALA A 78 6.35 6.94 -9.57
CA ALA A 78 7.32 7.76 -10.28
C ALA A 78 8.66 7.03 -10.49
N SER A 79 9.08 6.20 -9.52
CA SER A 79 10.31 5.42 -9.62
C SER A 79 10.29 4.39 -10.75
N ARG A 80 9.10 3.96 -11.23
CA ARG A 80 8.99 3.02 -12.36
C ARG A 80 9.40 3.63 -13.69
N VAL A 81 9.12 4.92 -13.89
CA VAL A 81 9.31 5.56 -15.20
C VAL A 81 10.76 5.52 -15.68
N PRO A 82 11.78 5.90 -14.88
CA PRO A 82 13.19 5.80 -15.27
C PRO A 82 13.65 4.37 -15.55
N PHE A 83 13.03 3.39 -14.88
CA PHE A 83 13.38 1.96 -15.02
C PHE A 83 12.58 1.24 -16.10
N ALA A 84 11.63 1.92 -16.76
CA ALA A 84 10.78 1.29 -17.79
C ALA A 84 11.56 0.72 -18.97
N ALA A 85 12.75 1.27 -19.26
CA ALA A 85 13.64 0.77 -20.30
C ALA A 85 14.39 -0.53 -19.92
N ILE A 86 14.42 -0.88 -18.63
CA ILE A 86 15.10 -2.09 -18.14
C ILE A 86 14.04 -3.15 -17.86
N PRO A 87 13.99 -4.25 -18.62
CA PRO A 87 12.96 -5.26 -18.45
C PRO A 87 12.89 -5.76 -17.00
N SER A 88 11.70 -5.70 -16.41
CA SER A 88 11.37 -6.21 -15.07
C SER A 88 12.17 -5.66 -13.88
N VAL A 89 13.22 -4.85 -14.07
CA VAL A 89 13.95 -4.22 -12.96
C VAL A 89 13.23 -2.94 -12.55
N GLN A 90 12.49 -3.00 -11.44
CA GLN A 90 11.66 -1.88 -10.98
C GLN A 90 11.75 -1.71 -9.46
N PRO A 91 11.93 -0.48 -8.95
CA PRO A 91 12.05 -0.22 -7.51
C PRO A 91 10.77 -0.41 -6.71
N VAL A 92 9.61 -0.54 -7.36
CA VAL A 92 8.29 -0.54 -6.70
C VAL A 92 8.19 -1.62 -5.64
N THR A 93 8.54 -2.89 -5.96
CA THR A 93 8.44 -4.00 -5.01
C THR A 93 9.26 -3.73 -3.74
N PHE A 94 10.49 -3.24 -3.90
CA PHE A 94 11.33 -2.81 -2.77
C PHE A 94 10.66 -1.72 -1.92
N LEU A 95 10.11 -0.68 -2.57
CA LEU A 95 9.50 0.47 -1.89
C LEU A 95 8.22 0.10 -1.15
N VAL A 96 7.34 -0.71 -1.75
CA VAL A 96 6.08 -1.12 -1.11
C VAL A 96 6.31 -2.06 0.06
N VAL A 97 7.29 -2.97 -0.05
CA VAL A 97 7.70 -3.84 1.06
C VAL A 97 8.27 -3.02 2.22
N ALA A 98 9.12 -2.05 1.93
CA ALA A 98 9.68 -1.15 2.95
C ALA A 98 8.60 -0.29 3.61
N ALA A 99 7.61 0.18 2.85
CA ALA A 99 6.45 0.90 3.38
C ALA A 99 5.62 0.02 4.32
N GLY A 100 5.28 -1.21 3.92
CA GLY A 100 4.55 -2.14 4.75
C GLY A 100 5.31 -2.54 6.01
N ALA A 101 6.60 -2.83 5.89
CA ALA A 101 7.48 -3.14 7.02
C ALA A 101 7.50 -2.02 8.07
N THR A 102 7.31 -0.78 7.63
CA THR A 102 7.37 0.39 8.52
C THR A 102 6.00 0.82 9.03
N PHE A 103 4.99 0.90 8.16
CA PHE A 103 3.69 1.50 8.48
C PHE A 103 2.57 0.48 8.70
N GLY A 104 2.85 -0.80 8.53
CA GLY A 104 1.89 -1.88 8.75
C GLY A 104 1.24 -2.39 7.46
N ALA A 105 0.55 -3.53 7.57
CA ALA A 105 0.04 -4.26 6.42
C ALA A 105 -1.01 -3.48 5.60
N PRO A 106 -2.02 -2.81 6.19
CA PRO A 106 -2.99 -2.05 5.39
C PRO A 106 -2.33 -0.90 4.62
N ALA A 107 -1.43 -0.15 5.28
CA ALA A 107 -0.69 0.94 4.63
C ALA A 107 0.19 0.43 3.48
N GLY A 108 0.95 -0.65 3.70
CA GLY A 108 1.78 -1.27 2.68
C GLY A 108 0.97 -1.76 1.47
N PHE A 109 -0.19 -2.38 1.72
CA PHE A 109 -1.10 -2.80 0.66
C PHE A 109 -1.58 -1.62 -0.19
N LEU A 110 -2.02 -0.55 0.47
CA LEU A 110 -2.53 0.65 -0.21
C LEU A 110 -1.43 1.38 -1.00
N VAL A 111 -0.20 1.46 -0.46
CA VAL A 111 0.95 2.02 -1.20
C VAL A 111 1.19 1.24 -2.49
N GLY A 112 1.11 -0.10 -2.44
CA GLY A 112 1.24 -0.96 -3.63
C GLY A 112 0.13 -0.75 -4.65
N ALA A 113 -1.13 -0.68 -4.20
CA ALA A 113 -2.28 -0.43 -5.06
C ALA A 113 -2.20 0.96 -5.73
N VAL A 114 -1.87 2.00 -4.96
CA VAL A 114 -1.68 3.37 -5.50
C VAL A 114 -0.52 3.39 -6.50
N ALA A 115 0.60 2.73 -6.21
CA ALA A 115 1.75 2.68 -7.10
C ALA A 115 1.39 2.04 -8.45
N ALA A 116 0.61 0.95 -8.46
CA ALA A 116 0.15 0.29 -9.69
C ALA A 116 -0.71 1.23 -10.53
N VAL A 117 -1.78 1.76 -9.94
CA VAL A 117 -2.73 2.62 -10.64
C VAL A 117 -2.06 3.89 -11.16
N ALA A 118 -1.29 4.57 -10.30
CA ALA A 118 -0.66 5.84 -10.67
C ALA A 118 0.44 5.66 -11.73
N SER A 119 1.28 4.62 -11.63
CA SER A 119 2.33 4.41 -12.64
C SER A 119 1.78 4.01 -14.01
N ASN A 120 0.66 3.27 -14.03
CA ASN A 120 0.04 2.85 -15.27
C ASN A 120 -0.66 4.00 -16.02
N VAL A 121 -0.89 5.16 -15.40
CA VAL A 121 -1.28 6.38 -16.13
C VAL A 121 -0.21 6.77 -17.15
N ALA A 122 1.07 6.61 -16.80
CA ALA A 122 2.18 6.91 -17.71
C ALA A 122 2.61 5.70 -18.56
N LEU A 123 2.48 4.48 -18.05
CA LEU A 123 3.01 3.26 -18.68
C LEU A 123 1.96 2.41 -19.40
N GLY A 124 0.69 2.79 -19.31
CA GLY A 124 -0.43 2.10 -19.94
C GLY A 124 -1.33 1.41 -18.92
N GLN A 125 -2.63 1.75 -18.96
CA GLN A 125 -3.69 1.11 -18.19
C GLN A 125 -4.28 -0.08 -18.96
N GLY A 126 -4.65 -1.11 -18.21
CA GLY A 126 -5.35 -2.26 -18.73
C GLY A 126 -5.85 -3.17 -17.62
N PRO A 127 -6.51 -4.30 -17.96
CA PRO A 127 -7.00 -5.26 -16.96
C PRO A 127 -5.91 -5.76 -16.01
N TRP A 128 -4.67 -5.85 -16.49
CA TRP A 128 -3.50 -6.21 -15.66
C TRP A 128 -3.26 -5.26 -14.50
N THR A 129 -3.79 -4.03 -14.53
CA THR A 129 -3.60 -3.05 -13.44
C THR A 129 -4.14 -3.56 -12.10
N LEU A 130 -5.27 -4.29 -12.11
CA LEU A 130 -5.82 -4.89 -10.89
C LEU A 130 -4.90 -5.99 -10.34
N TYR A 131 -4.33 -6.82 -11.21
CA TYR A 131 -3.35 -7.85 -10.83
C TYR A 131 -2.09 -7.23 -10.23
N GLN A 132 -1.58 -6.16 -10.84
CA GLN A 132 -0.44 -5.40 -10.29
C GLN A 132 -0.77 -4.76 -8.94
N ALA A 133 -1.94 -4.13 -8.81
CA ALA A 133 -2.37 -3.50 -7.57
C ALA A 133 -2.47 -4.53 -6.43
N PHE A 134 -2.99 -5.71 -6.72
CA PHE A 134 -3.08 -6.81 -5.78
C PHE A 134 -1.69 -7.37 -5.45
N ALA A 135 -0.86 -7.68 -6.43
CA ALA A 135 0.47 -8.25 -6.24
C ALA A 135 1.39 -7.32 -5.42
N TRP A 136 1.48 -6.04 -5.79
CA TRP A 136 2.24 -5.06 -4.99
C TRP A 136 1.58 -4.76 -3.65
N GLY A 137 0.25 -4.81 -3.57
CA GLY A 137 -0.48 -4.72 -2.31
C GLY A 137 -0.07 -5.85 -1.36
N LEU A 138 -0.07 -7.11 -1.83
CA LEU A 138 0.38 -8.25 -1.05
C LEU A 138 1.86 -8.16 -0.67
N ALA A 139 2.72 -7.72 -1.59
CA ALA A 139 4.12 -7.49 -1.30
C ALA A 139 4.30 -6.50 -0.14
N GLY A 140 3.58 -5.37 -0.19
CA GLY A 140 3.58 -4.39 0.87
C GLY A 140 3.03 -4.95 2.19
N ALA A 141 1.88 -5.60 2.18
CA ALA A 141 1.28 -6.20 3.37
C ALA A 141 2.18 -7.25 4.03
N SER A 142 2.80 -8.12 3.22
CA SER A 142 3.71 -9.16 3.71
C SER A 142 5.01 -8.61 4.29
N GLY A 143 5.47 -7.44 3.83
CA GLY A 143 6.58 -6.72 4.43
C GLY A 143 6.37 -6.44 5.92
N ALA A 144 5.12 -6.09 6.31
CA ALA A 144 4.77 -5.90 7.71
C ALA A 144 4.85 -7.19 8.54
N LEU A 145 4.55 -8.34 7.96
CA LEU A 145 4.64 -9.63 8.63
C LEU A 145 6.11 -10.01 8.87
N VAL A 146 6.93 -9.90 7.81
CA VAL A 146 8.35 -10.25 7.86
C VAL A 146 9.13 -9.34 8.81
N ALA A 147 8.76 -8.06 8.88
CA ALA A 147 9.40 -7.10 9.78
C ALA A 147 9.31 -7.49 11.28
N ARG A 148 8.32 -8.31 11.67
CA ARG A 148 8.17 -8.80 13.06
C ARG A 148 9.36 -9.66 13.52
N TRP A 149 10.01 -10.35 12.59
CA TRP A 149 11.17 -11.19 12.85
C TRP A 149 12.51 -10.43 12.82
N ARG A 150 12.46 -9.12 12.55
CA ARG A 150 13.64 -8.23 12.46
C ARG A 150 14.74 -8.81 11.56
N PRO A 151 14.44 -9.17 10.30
CA PRO A 151 15.39 -9.84 9.42
C PRO A 151 16.58 -8.93 9.10
N GLY A 152 17.75 -9.55 8.95
CA GLY A 152 18.95 -8.87 8.48
C GLY A 152 18.88 -8.53 6.99
N PRO A 153 19.86 -7.76 6.46
CA PRO A 153 19.84 -7.30 5.06
C PRO A 153 19.75 -8.43 4.03
N ARG A 154 20.43 -9.57 4.27
CA ARG A 154 20.38 -10.73 3.37
C ARG A 154 19.01 -11.40 3.35
N ALA A 155 18.34 -11.47 4.49
CA ALA A 155 16.97 -12.02 4.57
C ALA A 155 15.97 -11.12 3.87
N TRP A 156 16.10 -9.79 3.98
CA TRP A 156 15.31 -8.84 3.20
C TRP A 156 15.56 -8.98 1.69
N ALA A 157 16.81 -9.20 1.28
CA ALA A 157 17.14 -9.43 -0.13
C ALA A 157 16.52 -10.72 -0.67
N ALA A 158 16.61 -11.82 0.10
CA ALA A 158 15.98 -13.09 -0.25
C ALA A 158 14.45 -12.96 -0.34
N PHE A 159 13.84 -12.24 0.61
CA PHE A 159 12.40 -11.94 0.58
C PHE A 159 12.00 -11.11 -0.64
N GLY A 160 12.77 -10.07 -0.97
CA GLY A 160 12.57 -9.28 -2.17
C GLY A 160 12.72 -10.08 -3.46
N ALA A 161 13.71 -10.98 -3.52
CA ALA A 161 13.87 -11.91 -4.64
C ALA A 161 12.67 -12.85 -4.79
N GLY A 162 12.19 -13.42 -3.69
CA GLY A 162 10.97 -14.24 -3.68
C GLY A 162 9.76 -13.48 -4.23
N TRP A 163 9.60 -12.20 -3.86
CA TRP A 163 8.56 -11.35 -4.44
C TRP A 163 8.79 -11.03 -5.92
N GLY A 164 10.02 -11.06 -6.42
CA GLY A 164 10.28 -10.93 -7.85
C GLY A 164 9.58 -12.02 -8.66
N PHE A 165 9.71 -13.28 -8.23
CA PHE A 165 9.00 -14.40 -8.83
C PHE A 165 7.50 -14.37 -8.54
N ALA A 166 7.09 -14.18 -7.29
CA ALA A 166 5.68 -14.19 -6.90
C ALA A 166 4.86 -13.13 -7.64
N PHE A 167 5.44 -11.94 -7.86
CA PHE A 167 4.82 -10.89 -8.64
C PHE A 167 4.62 -11.31 -10.10
N GLY A 168 5.67 -11.86 -10.74
CA GLY A 168 5.59 -12.35 -12.11
C GLY A 168 4.52 -13.43 -12.26
N TRP A 169 4.54 -14.46 -11.42
CA TRP A 169 3.56 -15.53 -11.46
C TRP A 169 2.11 -15.05 -11.28
N LEU A 170 1.87 -14.05 -10.44
CA LEU A 170 0.53 -13.44 -10.32
C LEU A 170 0.10 -12.73 -11.60
N LEU A 171 1.03 -12.08 -12.31
CA LEU A 171 0.75 -11.46 -13.58
C LEU A 171 0.62 -12.49 -14.73
N ASP A 172 1.37 -13.58 -14.65
CA ASP A 172 1.27 -14.69 -15.62
C ASP A 172 -0.11 -15.36 -15.61
N VAL A 173 -0.80 -15.36 -14.47
CA VAL A 173 -2.20 -15.79 -14.39
C VAL A 173 -3.07 -14.92 -15.31
N TRP A 174 -2.86 -13.60 -15.34
CA TRP A 174 -3.56 -12.72 -16.28
C TRP A 174 -3.25 -13.10 -17.73
N VAL A 175 -1.97 -13.23 -18.09
CA VAL A 175 -1.52 -13.59 -19.44
C VAL A 175 -2.11 -14.94 -19.87
N TRP A 176 -2.07 -15.94 -18.98
CA TRP A 176 -2.61 -17.25 -19.21
C TRP A 176 -4.12 -17.21 -19.47
N LEU A 177 -4.89 -16.52 -18.64
CA LEU A 177 -6.34 -16.38 -18.80
C LEU A 177 -6.75 -15.59 -20.04
N ALA A 178 -5.94 -14.59 -20.43
CA ALA A 178 -6.29 -13.70 -21.54
C ALA A 178 -5.91 -14.26 -22.93
N PHE A 179 -4.82 -15.04 -23.01
CA PHE A 179 -4.20 -15.35 -24.32
C PHE A 179 -3.97 -16.83 -24.58
N TYR A 180 -4.18 -17.71 -23.59
CA TYR A 180 -3.92 -19.14 -23.74
C TYR A 180 -5.21 -19.95 -23.56
N ALA A 181 -5.57 -20.71 -24.59
CA ALA A 181 -6.65 -21.69 -24.55
C ALA A 181 -6.17 -23.01 -25.19
N PRO A 182 -6.52 -24.18 -24.65
CA PRO A 182 -7.29 -24.40 -23.43
C PRO A 182 -6.50 -24.10 -22.15
N LEU A 183 -7.23 -23.75 -21.08
CA LEU A 183 -6.64 -23.48 -19.74
C LEU A 183 -6.26 -24.81 -19.08
N THR A 184 -5.02 -25.24 -19.30
CA THR A 184 -4.45 -26.49 -18.78
C THR A 184 -3.21 -26.21 -17.96
N LEU A 185 -2.80 -27.20 -17.14
CA LEU A 185 -1.53 -27.09 -16.41
C LEU A 185 -0.33 -26.97 -17.35
N SER A 186 -0.37 -27.61 -18.51
CA SER A 186 0.70 -27.50 -19.53
C SER A 186 0.77 -26.12 -20.15
N SER A 187 -0.37 -25.48 -20.46
CA SER A 187 -0.37 -24.10 -20.96
C SER A 187 0.07 -23.10 -19.89
N LEU A 188 -0.31 -23.31 -18.62
CA LEU A 188 0.20 -22.50 -17.50
C LEU A 188 1.72 -22.66 -17.34
N ALA A 189 2.22 -23.92 -17.34
CA ALA A 189 3.64 -24.19 -17.24
C ALA A 189 4.45 -23.54 -18.37
N LEU A 190 3.88 -23.50 -19.59
CA LEU A 190 4.49 -22.81 -20.73
C LEU A 190 4.60 -21.30 -20.45
N VAL A 191 3.53 -20.65 -19.96
CA VAL A 191 3.55 -19.21 -19.63
C VAL A 191 4.63 -18.92 -18.59
N LEU A 192 4.65 -19.68 -17.49
CA LEU A 192 5.66 -19.52 -16.43
C LEU A 192 7.09 -19.76 -16.93
N ALA A 193 7.29 -20.70 -17.87
CA ALA A 193 8.60 -20.94 -18.49
C ALA A 193 9.04 -19.77 -19.39
N LEU A 194 8.13 -19.17 -20.13
CA LEU A 194 8.40 -18.04 -21.00
C LEU A 194 8.67 -16.74 -20.21
N SER A 195 8.03 -16.58 -19.07
CA SER A 195 8.23 -15.40 -18.19
C SER A 195 9.48 -15.49 -17.34
N PHE A 196 10.03 -16.69 -17.12
CA PHE A 196 11.14 -16.94 -16.19
C PHE A 196 12.32 -15.97 -16.30
N PRO A 197 12.83 -15.59 -17.49
CA PRO A 197 13.92 -14.61 -17.58
C PRO A 197 13.55 -13.24 -17.01
N PHE A 198 12.31 -12.80 -17.19
CA PHE A 198 11.79 -11.54 -16.65
C PHE A 198 11.59 -11.59 -15.13
N ASP A 199 11.09 -12.72 -14.63
CA ASP A 199 10.93 -12.96 -13.19
C ASP A 199 12.27 -13.01 -12.48
N LEU A 200 13.27 -13.66 -13.12
CA LEU A 200 14.64 -13.69 -12.61
C LEU A 200 15.25 -12.29 -12.54
N LEU A 201 15.08 -11.46 -13.58
CA LEU A 201 15.54 -10.06 -13.56
C LEU A 201 14.86 -9.25 -12.45
N HIS A 202 13.55 -9.46 -12.24
CA HIS A 202 12.82 -8.82 -11.15
C HIS A 202 13.35 -9.28 -9.79
N ALA A 203 13.58 -10.57 -9.62
CA ALA A 203 14.11 -11.14 -8.39
C ALA A 203 15.51 -10.59 -8.06
N VAL A 204 16.41 -10.60 -9.03
CA VAL A 204 17.78 -10.08 -8.89
C VAL A 204 17.73 -8.57 -8.62
N GLY A 205 16.93 -7.81 -9.37
CA GLY A 205 16.76 -6.37 -9.16
C GLY A 205 16.30 -6.03 -7.75
N ASN A 206 15.30 -6.74 -7.23
CA ASN A 206 14.82 -6.56 -5.86
C ASN A 206 15.89 -6.93 -4.83
N ALA A 207 16.61 -8.05 -5.01
CA ALA A 207 17.69 -8.45 -4.10
C ALA A 207 18.77 -7.37 -4.02
N VAL A 208 19.20 -6.84 -5.17
CA VAL A 208 20.19 -5.77 -5.26
C VAL A 208 19.71 -4.51 -4.56
N LEU A 209 18.45 -4.09 -4.79
CA LEU A 209 17.87 -2.91 -4.16
C LEU A 209 17.80 -3.05 -2.63
N PHE A 210 17.41 -4.24 -2.13
CA PHE A 210 17.39 -4.49 -0.68
C PHE A 210 18.80 -4.51 -0.07
N LEU A 211 19.79 -5.09 -0.72
CA LEU A 211 21.17 -5.08 -0.23
C LEU A 211 21.78 -3.68 -0.23
N ALA A 212 21.57 -2.93 -1.31
CA ALA A 212 22.17 -1.60 -1.46
C ALA A 212 21.49 -0.53 -0.61
N PHE A 213 20.15 -0.53 -0.57
CA PHE A 213 19.36 0.56 0.00
C PHE A 213 18.49 0.16 1.18
N GLY A 214 18.21 -1.15 1.39
CA GLY A 214 17.26 -1.65 2.39
C GLY A 214 17.48 -1.08 3.80
N PRO A 215 18.67 -1.21 4.41
CA PRO A 215 18.90 -0.72 5.77
C PRO A 215 18.68 0.79 5.90
N ARG A 216 19.11 1.56 4.90
CA ARG A 216 18.95 3.03 4.91
C ARG A 216 17.48 3.44 4.71
N ALA A 217 16.78 2.83 3.77
CA ALA A 217 15.37 3.11 3.50
C ALA A 217 14.50 2.80 4.72
N LEU A 218 14.65 1.62 5.32
CA LEU A 218 13.92 1.23 6.52
C LEU A 218 14.21 2.17 7.70
N ALA A 219 15.48 2.58 7.90
CA ALA A 219 15.84 3.51 8.95
C ALA A 219 15.24 4.92 8.72
N ILE A 220 15.20 5.41 7.48
CA ILE A 220 14.58 6.70 7.12
C ILE A 220 13.09 6.64 7.39
N LEU A 221 12.39 5.62 6.90
CA LEU A 221 10.95 5.45 7.08
C LEU A 221 10.60 5.30 8.56
N ALA A 222 11.37 4.52 9.33
CA ALA A 222 11.16 4.35 10.77
C ALA A 222 11.30 5.67 11.55
N ARG A 223 12.30 6.50 11.20
CA ARG A 223 12.45 7.84 11.80
C ARG A 223 11.26 8.75 11.46
N HIS A 224 10.75 8.66 10.23
CA HIS A 224 9.58 9.42 9.82
C HIS A 224 8.33 9.00 10.59
N ARG A 225 8.09 7.69 10.71
CA ARG A 225 7.00 7.13 11.53
C ARG A 225 7.08 7.62 12.98
N ALA A 226 8.27 7.60 13.58
CA ALA A 226 8.46 8.07 14.96
C ALA A 226 8.07 9.55 15.14
N LYS A 227 8.30 10.41 14.13
CA LYS A 227 7.87 11.81 14.15
C LYS A 227 6.36 11.97 14.04
N LEU A 228 5.69 11.13 13.25
CA LEU A 228 4.23 11.14 13.11
C LEU A 228 3.53 10.79 14.43
N VAL A 229 4.04 9.77 15.13
CA VAL A 229 3.49 9.31 16.42
C VAL A 229 3.73 10.34 17.54
N ARG A 230 4.88 11.04 17.51
CA ARG A 230 5.27 11.99 18.57
C ARG A 230 4.64 13.38 18.49
N ARG A 231 4.01 13.73 17.36
CA ARG A 231 3.22 14.95 17.22
C ARG A 231 1.73 14.59 17.19
N PRO A 232 1.04 14.50 18.34
CA PRO A 232 -0.39 14.66 18.34
C PRO A 232 -0.68 15.97 17.59
N LEU A 233 -1.79 16.04 16.87
CA LEU A 233 -2.30 17.34 16.42
C LEU A 233 -2.42 18.17 17.70
N GLU A 234 -1.50 19.10 17.95
CA GLU A 234 -1.82 20.22 18.80
C GLU A 234 -3.12 20.74 18.20
N THR A 235 -4.22 20.58 18.94
CA THR A 235 -5.45 21.30 18.67
C THR A 235 -4.96 22.70 18.43
N GLU A 236 -5.05 23.22 17.19
CA GLU A 236 -4.83 24.63 16.92
C GLU A 236 -5.74 25.35 17.94
N GLU A 237 -5.16 25.77 19.03
CA GLU A 237 -5.74 26.78 19.89
C GLU A 237 -5.99 27.92 18.93
N LYS A 238 -7.28 28.10 18.56
CA LYS A 238 -7.70 29.18 17.65
C LYS A 238 -6.92 30.39 18.08
N PRO A 239 -6.12 31.03 17.18
CA PRO A 239 -5.43 32.26 17.55
C PRO A 239 -6.47 33.17 18.20
N ALA A 240 -6.13 33.77 19.32
CA ALA A 240 -6.98 34.67 20.11
C ALA A 240 -7.38 35.96 19.35
N LEU A 241 -7.45 35.90 18.03
CA LEU A 241 -7.77 36.98 17.09
C LEU A 241 -9.26 37.25 16.91
N ILE A 242 -10.15 36.57 17.66
CA ILE A 242 -11.57 36.93 17.70
C ILE A 242 -12.01 37.13 19.16
N ARG A 243 -11.22 37.86 19.94
CA ARG A 243 -11.80 38.68 20.98
C ARG A 243 -12.10 40.02 20.32
N GLY A 244 -13.36 40.19 19.95
CA GLY A 244 -13.87 41.50 19.54
C GLY A 244 -13.48 42.55 20.56
N PRO A 245 -13.43 43.83 20.18
CA PRO A 245 -13.11 44.92 21.11
C PRO A 245 -14.04 44.79 22.33
N PRO A 246 -13.52 45.05 23.58
CA PRO A 246 -14.37 44.99 24.77
C PRO A 246 -15.56 45.92 24.53
N ALA A 247 -16.78 45.41 24.81
CA ALA A 247 -17.99 46.15 24.67
C ALA A 247 -17.82 47.51 25.38
N ALA A 248 -17.99 48.62 24.64
CA ALA A 248 -17.98 49.96 25.16
C ALA A 248 -19.14 50.05 26.16
N GLY A 249 -18.86 50.09 27.46
CA GLY A 249 -19.90 50.20 28.46
C GLY A 249 -19.52 49.72 29.89
N THR A 250 -18.27 49.82 30.34
CA THR A 250 -17.96 49.74 31.77
C THR A 250 -17.58 51.15 32.25
N PRO A 251 -18.35 51.73 33.21
CA PRO A 251 -18.01 53.06 33.71
C PRO A 251 -16.68 53.03 34.49
N VAL A 252 -15.78 53.90 34.15
CA VAL A 252 -14.59 54.24 34.90
C VAL A 252 -15.01 55.04 36.16
N ALA A 253 -15.37 54.32 37.20
CA ALA A 253 -15.63 54.91 38.51
C ALA A 253 -15.37 53.87 39.57
N GLU A 254 -14.11 53.60 39.90
CA GLU A 254 -13.69 53.06 41.20
C GLU A 254 -12.17 52.83 41.29
N ALA A 255 -11.40 53.86 41.02
CA ALA A 255 -9.96 53.81 41.22
C ALA A 255 -9.43 55.11 41.85
N ILE A 256 -10.21 55.73 42.73
CA ILE A 256 -9.73 56.82 43.59
C ILE A 256 -10.23 56.49 44.99
N ASN A 257 -9.58 55.60 45.71
CA ASN A 257 -9.47 55.56 47.18
C ASN A 257 -8.73 54.31 47.61
N SER A 258 -7.45 54.38 47.65
CA SER A 258 -6.63 53.52 48.48
C SER A 258 -5.60 54.38 49.22
N PRO A 259 -5.59 54.41 50.55
CA PRO A 259 -4.68 55.27 51.29
C PRO A 259 -3.24 54.74 51.27
N THR A 260 -2.36 55.69 51.08
CA THR A 260 -0.92 55.60 51.26
C THR A 260 -0.54 54.94 52.57
N ALA A 261 0.15 53.81 52.50
CA ALA A 261 0.91 53.26 53.64
C ALA A 261 2.34 53.83 53.58
N GLN A 262 2.70 54.59 54.62
CA GLN A 262 4.04 55.12 54.86
C GLN A 262 5.07 54.01 55.12
N PRO A 263 6.35 54.24 54.84
CA PRO A 263 7.43 53.35 55.25
C PRO A 263 7.78 53.60 56.71
N GLN A 264 7.91 52.52 57.47
CA GLN A 264 8.60 52.57 58.83
C GLN A 264 9.95 51.85 58.68
N ASN A 265 10.95 52.55 59.12
CA ASN A 265 12.35 52.28 59.47
C ASN A 265 12.82 50.82 59.46
#